data_f1c7429b0b0c7ff357e0533cf97b5f2e
#
_entry.id   f1c7429b0b0c7ff357e0533cf97b5f2e
#
_cell.length_a   1.000
_cell.length_b   1.000
_cell.length_c   1.000
_cell.angle_alpha   90.00
_cell.angle_beta   90.00
_cell.angle_gamma   90.00
#
_symmetry.space_group_name_H-M   'P 1'
#
loop_
_entity.id
_entity.type
_entity.pdbx_description
1 polymer ?
#
loop_
_entity_poly.entity_id
_entity_poly.type
_entity_poly.pdbx_seq_one_letter_code
_entity_poly.pdbx_strand_id
1 'polypeptide(L)'
;MLQNRKGFTLIELLVVIGIVGILLSITIVAINPARQFKLANDTSRSAGINAIGSAISQMLVDNKGSLPFSVSTLDDTPALTSIKSATSPMQNLCYILTGLSATSTASAINYIVKLPTDPTTGAWTSCADFNTGFELSINSTGRFDINAPSAELTSISVSR
;
A
#
# COMPACT_ATOMS: atom_id res chain seq x y z
N MET A 1 35.07 49.85 15.82
CA MET A 1 35.37 48.72 16.75
C MET A 1 35.40 47.43 15.96
N LEU A 2 36.58 46.85 15.77
CA LEU A 2 36.73 45.55 15.09
C LEU A 2 36.42 44.46 16.10
N GLN A 3 35.31 43.75 15.96
CA GLN A 3 34.95 42.60 16.78
C GLN A 3 35.99 41.49 16.51
N ASN A 4 36.72 41.09 17.53
CA ASN A 4 37.72 40.03 17.48
C ASN A 4 36.99 38.68 17.34
N ARG A 5 36.78 38.18 16.11
CA ARG A 5 36.16 36.91 15.84
C ARG A 5 37.17 35.79 16.16
N LYS A 6 36.99 35.13 17.28
CA LYS A 6 37.75 33.93 17.61
C LYS A 6 37.34 32.80 16.65
N GLY A 7 38.28 32.31 15.87
CA GLY A 7 38.09 31.14 15.01
C GLY A 7 38.25 29.84 15.79
N PHE A 8 37.62 28.76 15.33
CA PHE A 8 37.78 27.42 15.88
C PHE A 8 39.19 26.89 15.61
N THR A 9 39.73 26.17 16.57
CA THR A 9 40.99 25.48 16.39
C THR A 9 40.79 24.14 15.64
N LEU A 10 41.79 23.71 14.89
CA LEU A 10 41.76 22.45 14.15
C LEU A 10 41.54 21.25 15.08
N ILE A 11 42.12 21.30 16.29
CA ILE A 11 41.98 20.24 17.29
C ILE A 11 40.56 20.15 17.88
N GLU A 12 39.89 21.29 18.10
CA GLU A 12 38.49 21.29 18.55
C GLU A 12 37.58 20.60 17.55
N LEU A 13 37.77 20.89 16.26
CA LEU A 13 36.99 20.25 15.21
C LEU A 13 37.28 18.74 15.12
N LEU A 14 38.54 18.34 15.23
CA LEU A 14 38.96 16.93 15.16
C LEU A 14 38.36 16.13 16.33
N VAL A 15 38.39 16.65 17.55
CA VAL A 15 37.81 15.99 18.73
C VAL A 15 36.29 15.83 18.58
N VAL A 16 35.60 16.86 18.11
CA VAL A 16 34.13 16.81 17.92
C VAL A 16 33.75 15.75 16.90
N ILE A 17 34.39 15.71 15.72
CA ILE A 17 34.07 14.67 14.72
C ILE A 17 34.42 13.27 15.21
N GLY A 18 35.46 13.11 16.02
CA GLY A 18 35.81 11.85 16.67
C GLY A 18 34.72 11.35 17.61
N ILE A 19 34.23 12.21 18.50
CA ILE A 19 33.13 11.88 19.41
C ILE A 19 31.84 11.57 18.66
N VAL A 20 31.49 12.40 17.67
CA VAL A 20 30.30 12.19 16.83
C VAL A 20 30.37 10.84 16.08
N GLY A 21 31.55 10.48 15.55
CA GLY A 21 31.76 9.18 14.90
C GLY A 21 31.48 7.99 15.81
N ILE A 22 31.95 8.05 17.07
CA ILE A 22 31.69 7.00 18.06
C ILE A 22 30.19 6.92 18.40
N LEU A 23 29.53 8.05 18.63
CA LEU A 23 28.09 8.09 18.95
C LEU A 23 27.24 7.55 17.79
N LEU A 24 27.55 7.92 16.54
CA LEU A 24 26.87 7.42 15.35
C LEU A 24 27.00 5.90 15.20
N SER A 25 28.18 5.34 15.46
CA SER A 25 28.39 3.90 15.34
C SER A 25 27.48 3.09 16.30
N ILE A 26 27.31 3.58 17.52
CA ILE A 26 26.44 2.94 18.51
C ILE A 26 24.96 3.05 18.12
N THR A 27 24.54 4.21 17.60
CA THR A 27 23.12 4.43 17.23
C THR A 27 22.69 3.58 16.04
N ILE A 28 23.54 3.38 15.03
CA ILE A 28 23.23 2.55 13.87
C ILE A 28 22.97 1.09 14.27
N VAL A 29 23.76 0.54 15.19
CA VAL A 29 23.57 -0.83 15.68
C VAL A 29 22.27 -0.95 16.49
N ALA A 30 21.93 0.07 17.30
CA ALA A 30 20.75 0.05 18.16
C ALA A 30 19.41 0.13 17.38
N ILE A 31 19.36 0.84 16.26
CA ILE A 31 18.13 1.10 15.53
C ILE A 31 17.73 -0.07 14.60
N ASN A 32 18.64 -0.93 14.15
CA ASN A 32 18.41 -1.97 13.16
C ASN A 32 17.63 -1.45 11.92
N PRO A 33 18.30 -0.77 10.99
CA PRO A 33 17.65 -0.11 9.86
C PRO A 33 16.86 -1.07 8.96
N ALA A 34 17.31 -2.32 8.82
CA ALA A 34 16.60 -3.32 8.02
C ALA A 34 15.19 -3.60 8.56
N ARG A 35 15.03 -3.66 9.89
CA ARG A 35 13.71 -3.83 10.51
C ARG A 35 12.82 -2.61 10.32
N GLN A 36 13.39 -1.40 10.33
CA GLN A 36 12.65 -0.17 10.11
C GLN A 36 12.08 -0.09 8.67
N PHE A 37 12.86 -0.51 7.67
CA PHE A 37 12.37 -0.59 6.30
C PHE A 37 11.22 -1.59 6.15
N LYS A 38 11.32 -2.76 6.75
CA LYS A 38 10.23 -3.76 6.77
C LYS A 38 8.97 -3.20 7.42
N LEU A 39 9.10 -2.52 8.55
CA LEU A 39 7.98 -1.89 9.25
C LEU A 39 7.32 -0.79 8.39
N ALA A 40 8.11 0.01 7.70
CA ALA A 40 7.61 1.05 6.80
C ALA A 40 6.83 0.43 5.61
N ASN A 41 7.36 -0.64 5.01
CA ASN A 41 6.68 -1.38 3.95
C ASN A 41 5.35 -1.98 4.45
N ASP A 42 5.35 -2.63 5.60
CA ASP A 42 4.14 -3.24 6.17
C ASP A 42 3.10 -2.18 6.57
N THR A 43 3.53 -1.03 7.05
CA THR A 43 2.62 0.11 7.30
C THR A 43 1.98 0.61 6.00
N SER A 44 2.76 0.71 4.93
CA SER A 44 2.25 1.09 3.60
C SER A 44 1.26 0.05 3.06
N ARG A 45 1.53 -1.25 3.22
CA ARG A 45 0.62 -2.34 2.86
C ARG A 45 -0.70 -2.25 3.62
N SER A 46 -0.63 -2.06 4.93
CA SER A 46 -1.82 -1.91 5.79
C SER A 46 -2.67 -0.71 5.34
N ALA A 47 -2.07 0.42 5.06
CA ALA A 47 -2.77 1.59 4.53
C ALA A 47 -3.42 1.29 3.17
N GLY A 48 -2.70 0.58 2.28
CA GLY A 48 -3.19 0.20 0.95
C GLY A 48 -4.42 -0.68 0.99
N ILE A 49 -4.38 -1.79 1.74
CA ILE A 49 -5.53 -2.71 1.83
C ILE A 49 -6.73 -2.06 2.53
N ASN A 50 -6.52 -1.18 3.53
CA ASN A 50 -7.60 -0.43 4.16
C ASN A 50 -8.24 0.57 3.19
N ALA A 51 -7.47 1.22 2.32
CA ALA A 51 -7.99 2.13 1.30
C ALA A 51 -8.86 1.38 0.29
N ILE A 52 -8.38 0.23 -0.22
CA ILE A 52 -9.17 -0.62 -1.14
C ILE A 52 -10.44 -1.11 -0.45
N GLY A 53 -10.35 -1.62 0.78
CA GLY A 53 -11.49 -2.10 1.55
C GLY A 53 -12.54 -1.01 1.79
N SER A 54 -12.12 0.22 2.07
CA SER A 54 -13.02 1.35 2.24
C SER A 54 -13.71 1.74 0.92
N ALA A 55 -12.97 1.73 -0.19
CA ALA A 55 -13.51 2.00 -1.51
C ALA A 55 -14.57 0.96 -1.94
N ILE A 56 -14.29 -0.33 -1.71
CA ILE A 56 -15.26 -1.41 -1.97
C ILE A 56 -16.49 -1.27 -1.07
N SER A 57 -16.32 -0.92 0.21
CA SER A 57 -17.46 -0.71 1.12
C SER A 57 -18.36 0.43 0.67
N GLN A 58 -17.79 1.54 0.23
CA GLN A 58 -18.55 2.67 -0.32
C GLN A 58 -19.30 2.27 -1.59
N MET A 59 -18.63 1.58 -2.50
CA MET A 59 -19.24 1.05 -3.71
C MET A 59 -20.44 0.13 -3.40
N LEU A 60 -20.32 -0.75 -2.42
CA LEU A 60 -21.41 -1.63 -2.00
C LEU A 60 -22.61 -0.85 -1.45
N VAL A 61 -22.37 0.19 -0.65
CA VAL A 61 -23.46 1.06 -0.13
C VAL A 61 -24.21 1.73 -1.29
N ASP A 62 -23.49 2.30 -2.25
CA ASP A 62 -24.09 2.99 -3.40
C ASP A 62 -24.87 2.03 -4.31
N ASN A 63 -24.42 0.79 -4.43
CA ASN A 63 -25.07 -0.27 -5.21
C ASN A 63 -26.04 -1.13 -4.40
N LYS A 64 -26.52 -0.64 -3.24
CA LYS A 64 -27.52 -1.32 -2.39
C LYS A 64 -27.10 -2.74 -1.96
N GLY A 65 -25.81 -2.95 -1.70
CA GLY A 65 -25.23 -4.22 -1.30
C GLY A 65 -24.96 -5.19 -2.44
N SER A 66 -25.17 -4.79 -3.69
CA SER A 66 -24.90 -5.61 -4.87
C SER A 66 -23.56 -5.23 -5.48
N LEU A 67 -22.75 -6.22 -5.87
CA LEU A 67 -21.55 -5.98 -6.64
C LEU A 67 -21.91 -5.72 -8.11
N PRO A 68 -21.39 -4.66 -8.75
CA PRO A 68 -21.74 -4.32 -10.12
C PRO A 68 -21.06 -5.22 -11.17
N PHE A 69 -20.47 -6.34 -10.74
CA PHE A 69 -19.84 -7.36 -11.59
C PHE A 69 -20.16 -8.75 -11.05
N SER A 70 -20.20 -9.76 -11.94
CA SER A 70 -20.47 -11.14 -11.55
C SER A 70 -19.33 -11.72 -10.75
N VAL A 71 -19.57 -11.98 -9.47
CA VAL A 71 -18.61 -12.62 -8.53
C VAL A 71 -18.52 -14.14 -8.75
N SER A 72 -19.26 -14.69 -9.71
CA SER A 72 -19.37 -16.14 -9.99
C SER A 72 -18.04 -16.84 -10.34
N THR A 73 -16.95 -16.11 -10.44
CA THR A 73 -15.60 -16.65 -10.66
C THR A 73 -14.71 -16.60 -9.43
N LEU A 74 -15.18 -16.00 -8.33
CA LEU A 74 -14.54 -16.14 -7.03
C LEU A 74 -15.16 -17.38 -6.38
N ASP A 75 -14.61 -18.54 -6.70
CA ASP A 75 -15.04 -19.84 -6.24
C ASP A 75 -15.22 -19.85 -4.70
N ASP A 76 -16.23 -20.58 -4.21
CA ASP A 76 -16.60 -20.74 -2.79
C ASP A 76 -15.48 -21.44 -1.96
N THR A 77 -14.41 -21.84 -2.60
CA THR A 77 -13.13 -22.10 -1.96
C THR A 77 -12.45 -20.75 -1.72
N PRO A 78 -11.79 -20.52 -0.57
CA PRO A 78 -11.08 -19.25 -0.27
C PRO A 78 -9.82 -19.10 -1.16
N ALA A 79 -10.00 -19.16 -2.46
CA ALA A 79 -8.96 -18.89 -3.42
C ALA A 79 -8.77 -17.37 -3.47
N LEU A 80 -7.73 -16.90 -2.79
CA LEU A 80 -7.27 -15.53 -2.84
C LEU A 80 -6.94 -15.17 -4.29
N THR A 81 -7.69 -14.26 -4.88
CA THR A 81 -7.46 -13.80 -6.24
C THR A 81 -6.59 -12.55 -6.22
N SER A 82 -5.45 -12.61 -6.87
CA SER A 82 -4.56 -11.44 -6.98
C SER A 82 -5.26 -10.29 -7.71
N ILE A 83 -5.23 -9.11 -7.13
CA ILE A 83 -5.78 -7.89 -7.73
C ILE A 83 -4.81 -7.37 -8.78
N LYS A 84 -4.96 -7.86 -10.01
CA LYS A 84 -4.12 -7.50 -11.17
C LYS A 84 -4.92 -7.49 -12.47
N SER A 85 -4.42 -6.80 -13.47
CA SER A 85 -5.09 -6.58 -14.76
C SER A 85 -5.33 -7.85 -15.60
N ALA A 86 -4.58 -8.91 -15.37
CA ALA A 86 -4.70 -10.16 -16.13
C ALA A 86 -6.01 -10.93 -15.91
N THR A 87 -6.81 -10.56 -14.90
CA THR A 87 -8.06 -11.22 -14.54
C THR A 87 -9.25 -10.31 -14.81
N SER A 88 -10.15 -10.71 -15.69
CA SER A 88 -11.30 -9.91 -16.15
C SER A 88 -12.15 -9.27 -15.03
N PRO A 89 -12.53 -9.98 -13.94
CA PRO A 89 -13.30 -9.34 -12.87
C PRO A 89 -12.49 -8.27 -12.13
N MET A 90 -11.16 -8.40 -11.99
CA MET A 90 -10.32 -7.44 -11.29
C MET A 90 -10.06 -6.19 -12.12
N GLN A 91 -9.99 -6.30 -13.43
CA GLN A 91 -9.92 -5.14 -14.33
C GLN A 91 -11.20 -4.30 -14.23
N ASN A 92 -12.38 -4.94 -14.21
CA ASN A 92 -13.65 -4.27 -14.00
C ASN A 92 -13.70 -3.57 -12.62
N LEU A 93 -13.23 -4.23 -11.57
CA LEU A 93 -13.13 -3.63 -10.24
C LEU A 93 -12.26 -2.36 -10.25
N CYS A 94 -11.11 -2.39 -10.94
CA CYS A 94 -10.28 -1.20 -11.08
C CYS A 94 -11.05 -0.05 -11.74
N TYR A 95 -11.70 -0.28 -12.89
CA TYR A 95 -12.47 0.75 -13.58
C TYR A 95 -13.60 1.31 -12.74
N ILE A 96 -14.32 0.47 -12.00
CA ILE A 96 -15.41 0.88 -11.14
C ILE A 96 -14.90 1.71 -9.96
N LEU A 97 -13.85 1.26 -9.28
CA LEU A 97 -13.32 1.96 -8.12
C LEU A 97 -12.66 3.30 -8.46
N THR A 98 -11.99 3.38 -9.61
CA THR A 98 -11.27 4.60 -10.02
C THR A 98 -12.10 5.53 -10.90
N GLY A 99 -13.28 5.11 -11.36
CA GLY A 99 -14.11 5.86 -12.29
C GLY A 99 -13.49 6.03 -13.68
N LEU A 100 -12.37 5.36 -13.95
CA LEU A 100 -11.71 5.35 -15.26
C LEU A 100 -12.48 4.39 -16.16
N SER A 101 -13.47 4.87 -16.90
CA SER A 101 -14.26 4.03 -17.81
C SER A 101 -13.45 3.61 -19.03
N ALA A 102 -13.44 2.30 -19.32
CA ALA A 102 -13.00 1.79 -20.62
C ALA A 102 -14.04 2.08 -21.73
N THR A 103 -15.29 2.28 -21.34
CA THR A 103 -16.42 2.65 -22.23
C THR A 103 -17.31 3.65 -21.49
N SER A 104 -17.66 4.72 -22.12
CA SER A 104 -18.26 5.97 -21.63
C SER A 104 -19.67 5.89 -20.98
N THR A 105 -20.08 4.77 -20.43
CA THR A 105 -21.39 4.56 -19.81
C THR A 105 -21.36 4.24 -18.31
N ALA A 106 -20.19 4.16 -17.69
CA ALA A 106 -20.11 3.97 -16.24
C ALA A 106 -20.27 5.31 -15.50
N SER A 107 -21.12 5.34 -14.51
CA SER A 107 -21.33 6.47 -13.61
C SER A 107 -20.00 6.89 -13.00
N ALA A 108 -19.64 8.16 -13.17
CA ALA A 108 -18.35 8.72 -12.77
C ALA A 108 -18.25 8.92 -11.24
N ILE A 109 -18.49 7.88 -10.47
CA ILE A 109 -18.27 7.90 -9.02
C ILE A 109 -16.87 7.34 -8.78
N ASN A 110 -15.94 8.21 -8.37
CA ASN A 110 -14.59 7.85 -8.01
C ASN A 110 -14.53 7.52 -6.52
N TYR A 111 -14.42 6.26 -6.17
CA TYR A 111 -14.22 5.82 -4.78
C TYR A 111 -12.75 5.97 -4.37
N ILE A 112 -11.84 5.82 -5.32
CA ILE A 112 -10.41 5.98 -5.11
C ILE A 112 -9.75 6.50 -6.41
N VAL A 113 -8.82 7.41 -6.30
CA VAL A 113 -8.15 8.03 -7.47
C VAL A 113 -7.24 7.04 -8.18
N LYS A 114 -6.58 6.18 -7.41
CA LYS A 114 -5.61 5.19 -7.89
C LYS A 114 -5.62 4.00 -6.95
N LEU A 115 -5.54 2.78 -7.48
CA LEU A 115 -5.37 1.60 -6.64
C LEU A 115 -4.00 1.65 -5.94
N PRO A 116 -3.97 1.49 -4.60
CA PRO A 116 -2.73 1.33 -3.87
C PRO A 116 -1.98 0.07 -4.32
N THR A 117 -0.67 0.12 -4.27
CA THR A 117 0.21 -0.97 -4.66
C THR A 117 1.15 -1.34 -3.53
N ASP A 118 1.51 -2.61 -3.46
CA ASP A 118 2.58 -3.10 -2.59
C ASP A 118 3.90 -2.39 -2.94
N PRO A 119 4.65 -1.88 -1.95
CA PRO A 119 5.88 -1.12 -2.20
C PRO A 119 7.01 -1.94 -2.84
N THR A 120 6.95 -3.26 -2.78
CA THR A 120 8.02 -4.15 -3.26
C THR A 120 7.64 -4.95 -4.50
N THR A 121 6.38 -5.36 -4.63
CA THR A 121 5.90 -6.26 -5.69
C THR A 121 4.82 -5.65 -6.57
N GLY A 122 4.26 -4.51 -6.14
CA GLY A 122 3.17 -3.85 -6.85
C GLY A 122 3.64 -2.92 -7.95
N ALA A 123 2.84 -2.81 -9.01
CA ALA A 123 3.00 -1.84 -10.09
C ALA A 123 1.64 -1.34 -10.56
N TRP A 124 1.55 -0.07 -10.91
CA TRP A 124 0.32 0.50 -11.46
C TRP A 124 0.63 1.50 -12.56
N THR A 125 0.13 1.23 -13.75
CA THR A 125 0.21 2.12 -14.90
C THR A 125 -1.18 2.63 -15.28
N SER A 126 -2.15 1.73 -15.38
CA SER A 126 -3.55 2.01 -15.70
C SER A 126 -4.41 0.82 -15.29
N CYS A 127 -5.76 0.93 -15.40
CA CYS A 127 -6.62 -0.22 -15.16
C CYS A 127 -6.48 -1.34 -16.22
N ALA A 128 -5.83 -1.08 -17.34
CA ALA A 128 -5.48 -2.11 -18.32
C ALA A 128 -4.17 -2.83 -17.99
N ASP A 129 -3.32 -2.20 -17.19
CA ASP A 129 -2.00 -2.76 -16.82
C ASP A 129 -1.67 -2.36 -15.38
N PHE A 130 -1.96 -3.26 -14.46
CA PHE A 130 -1.66 -3.10 -13.03
C PHE A 130 -1.44 -4.45 -12.34
N ASN A 131 -0.70 -4.39 -11.25
CA ASN A 131 -0.58 -5.43 -10.25
C ASN A 131 -0.47 -4.74 -8.88
N THR A 132 -1.47 -4.89 -8.05
CA THR A 132 -1.42 -4.26 -6.72
C THR A 132 -0.49 -4.99 -5.76
N GLY A 133 -0.20 -6.26 -5.99
CA GLY A 133 0.49 -7.14 -5.03
C GLY A 133 -0.42 -7.59 -3.88
N PHE A 134 -1.71 -7.23 -3.90
CA PHE A 134 -2.71 -7.64 -2.91
C PHE A 134 -3.65 -8.70 -3.47
N GLU A 135 -4.31 -9.42 -2.58
CA GLU A 135 -5.25 -10.48 -2.91
C GLU A 135 -6.61 -10.20 -2.28
N LEU A 136 -7.66 -10.46 -3.04
CA LEU A 136 -9.05 -10.31 -2.63
C LEU A 136 -9.74 -11.67 -2.68
N SER A 137 -10.48 -11.99 -1.63
CA SER A 137 -11.45 -13.08 -1.61
C SER A 137 -12.82 -12.58 -1.15
N ILE A 138 -13.88 -13.18 -1.66
CA ILE A 138 -15.25 -12.91 -1.22
C ILE A 138 -15.86 -14.25 -0.83
N ASN A 139 -16.42 -14.31 0.37
CA ASN A 139 -17.07 -15.52 0.85
C ASN A 139 -18.54 -15.58 0.42
N SER A 140 -19.19 -16.74 0.59
CA SER A 140 -20.60 -16.98 0.26
C SER A 140 -21.58 -16.07 1.01
N THR A 141 -21.14 -15.44 2.11
CA THR A 141 -21.96 -14.49 2.87
C THR A 141 -21.83 -13.04 2.36
N GLY A 142 -21.05 -12.80 1.29
CA GLY A 142 -20.83 -11.48 0.71
C GLY A 142 -19.77 -10.63 1.46
N ARG A 143 -19.08 -11.21 2.44
CA ARG A 143 -17.93 -10.53 3.07
C ARG A 143 -16.70 -10.67 2.19
N PHE A 144 -15.89 -9.63 2.17
CA PHE A 144 -14.63 -9.65 1.46
C PHE A 144 -13.45 -9.54 2.41
N ASP A 145 -12.39 -10.27 2.08
CA ASP A 145 -11.13 -10.29 2.77
C ASP A 145 -10.04 -9.83 1.80
N ILE A 146 -9.23 -8.86 2.21
CA ILE A 146 -8.10 -8.38 1.44
C ILE A 146 -6.83 -8.70 2.20
N ASN A 147 -5.88 -9.35 1.55
CA ASN A 147 -4.61 -9.76 2.12
C ASN A 147 -3.43 -9.11 1.40
N ALA A 148 -2.36 -8.89 2.14
CA ALA A 148 -1.05 -8.49 1.62
C ALA A 148 -0.07 -9.66 1.77
N PRO A 149 0.09 -10.54 0.77
CA PRO A 149 0.91 -11.75 0.88
C PRO A 149 2.40 -11.46 1.04
N SER A 150 2.86 -10.29 0.60
CA SER A 150 4.26 -9.87 0.73
C SER A 150 4.60 -9.23 2.08
N ALA A 151 3.73 -9.29 3.09
CA ALA A 151 3.99 -8.75 4.42
C ALA A 151 5.21 -9.42 5.06
N GLU A 152 6.10 -8.60 5.67
CA GLU A 152 7.43 -9.04 6.07
C GLU A 152 7.57 -9.31 7.58
N LEU A 153 6.76 -8.68 8.41
CA LEU A 153 6.83 -8.81 9.87
C LEU A 153 5.61 -9.52 10.46
N THR A 154 4.42 -9.24 9.93
CA THR A 154 3.15 -9.82 10.40
C THR A 154 2.22 -10.00 9.24
N SER A 155 1.32 -11.01 9.30
CA SER A 155 0.24 -11.12 8.30
C SER A 155 -0.66 -9.89 8.35
N ILE A 156 -0.95 -9.30 7.19
CA ILE A 156 -1.78 -8.10 7.07
C ILE A 156 -3.01 -8.46 6.24
N SER A 157 -4.18 -8.39 6.88
CA SER A 157 -5.46 -8.65 6.25
C SER A 157 -6.55 -7.71 6.79
N VAL A 158 -7.56 -7.45 5.98
CA VAL A 158 -8.76 -6.67 6.33
C VAL A 158 -9.97 -7.43 5.86
N SER A 159 -10.91 -7.70 6.79
CA SER A 159 -12.22 -8.31 6.54
C SER A 159 -13.33 -7.29 6.69
N ARG A 160 -14.28 -7.26 5.76
CA ARG A 160 -15.45 -6.36 5.81
C ARG A 160 -16.71 -7.02 5.27
#